data_2f7e546dc5092d552c4431005aced9b3
#
_entry.id   2f7e546dc5092d552c4431005aced9b3
#
_cell.length_a   1.000
_cell.length_b   1.000
_cell.length_c   1.000
_cell.angle_alpha   90.00
_cell.angle_beta   90.00
_cell.angle_gamma   90.00
#
_symmetry.space_group_name_H-M   'P 1'
#
loop_
_entity.id
_entity.type
_entity.pdbx_description
1 polymer ?
#
loop_
_entity_poly.entity_id
_entity_poly.type
_entity_poly.pdbx_seq_one_letter_code
_entity_poly.pdbx_strand_id
1 'polypeptide(L)'
;DYRDDLVALIESLDQPPLILGHSLGCLVAQMVAEKTEVAGMILMGPAPTADIYAFYPTMLACFGKHFLRWGFWKKAMPPYKKEFFKYCMNEQEEALKEEVFAGLIPESGKVYTQMALHWFDKTKAAYVDFSNILCPVLVISGTKDKMTHPNIARRTAKNYRDSVLVSLTGADHMYESGKYQQKTLKVIKGWSQQNGFVD
;
A
#
# COMPACT_ATOMS: atom_id res chain seq x y z
N ASP A 1 4.85 17.53 -1.04
CA ASP A 1 3.86 16.50 -0.67
C ASP A 1 4.56 15.13 -0.60
N TYR A 2 3.84 14.06 -0.20
CA TYR A 2 4.46 12.72 0.03
C TYR A 2 5.29 12.22 -1.14
N ARG A 3 4.80 12.39 -2.37
CA ARG A 3 5.52 12.00 -3.58
C ARG A 3 6.77 12.89 -3.78
N ASP A 4 6.60 14.20 -3.77
CA ASP A 4 7.67 15.12 -4.12
C ASP A 4 8.81 15.08 -3.09
N ASP A 5 8.49 14.87 -1.82
CA ASP A 5 9.49 14.71 -0.75
C ASP A 5 10.34 13.45 -0.97
N LEU A 6 9.70 12.34 -1.38
CA LEU A 6 10.41 11.09 -1.68
C LEU A 6 11.17 11.14 -3.02
N VAL A 7 10.63 11.80 -4.04
CA VAL A 7 11.36 12.03 -5.30
C VAL A 7 12.65 12.81 -5.02
N ALA A 8 12.57 13.91 -4.28
CA ALA A 8 13.75 14.69 -3.91
C ALA A 8 14.78 13.87 -3.10
N LEU A 9 14.32 13.01 -2.20
CA LEU A 9 15.20 12.11 -1.46
C LEU A 9 15.90 11.12 -2.40
N ILE A 10 15.17 10.47 -3.30
CA ILE A 10 15.73 9.46 -4.22
C ILE A 10 16.72 10.11 -5.19
N GLU A 11 16.41 11.30 -5.72
CA GLU A 11 17.30 12.04 -6.58
C GLU A 11 18.59 12.50 -5.89
N SER A 12 18.62 12.51 -4.56
CA SER A 12 19.83 12.80 -3.78
C SER A 12 20.73 11.57 -3.52
N LEU A 13 20.29 10.37 -3.90
CA LEU A 13 21.05 9.15 -3.75
C LEU A 13 22.01 8.92 -4.92
N ASP A 14 23.16 8.31 -4.65
CA ASP A 14 24.16 7.97 -5.68
C ASP A 14 23.67 6.91 -6.67
N GLN A 15 22.70 6.08 -6.29
CA GLN A 15 22.15 5.00 -7.11
C GLN A 15 20.64 4.87 -6.89
N PRO A 16 19.87 4.43 -7.92
CA PRO A 16 18.45 4.15 -7.78
C PRO A 16 18.19 3.10 -6.69
N PRO A 17 17.34 3.38 -5.70
CA PRO A 17 17.05 2.44 -4.61
C PRO A 17 16.02 1.38 -5.00
N LEU A 18 16.05 0.23 -4.30
CA LEU A 18 14.88 -0.65 -4.19
C LEU A 18 13.90 -0.03 -3.20
N ILE A 19 12.68 0.26 -3.64
CA ILE A 19 11.64 0.84 -2.78
C ILE A 19 10.61 -0.19 -2.36
N LEU A 20 10.20 -0.11 -1.09
CA LEU A 20 9.15 -0.95 -0.53
C LEU A 20 8.03 -0.09 0.01
N GLY A 21 6.81 -0.36 -0.42
CA GLY A 21 5.61 0.28 0.10
C GLY A 21 4.65 -0.75 0.72
N HIS A 22 3.95 -0.34 1.79
CA HIS A 22 2.84 -1.07 2.35
C HIS A 22 1.57 -0.21 2.30
N SER A 23 0.44 -0.80 1.93
CA SER A 23 -0.86 -0.13 1.90
C SER A 23 -0.82 1.19 1.10
N LEU A 24 -1.10 2.35 1.75
CA LEU A 24 -1.00 3.69 1.15
C LEU A 24 0.43 3.98 0.63
N GLY A 25 1.46 3.47 1.30
CA GLY A 25 2.85 3.58 0.84
C GLY A 25 3.08 2.95 -0.53
N CYS A 26 2.27 1.95 -0.93
CA CYS A 26 2.34 1.40 -2.28
C CYS A 26 1.87 2.40 -3.34
N LEU A 27 0.82 3.17 -3.07
CA LEU A 27 0.38 4.22 -3.99
C LEU A 27 1.48 5.29 -4.14
N VAL A 28 2.08 5.71 -3.02
CA VAL A 28 3.17 6.68 -3.04
C VAL A 28 4.39 6.14 -3.80
N ALA A 29 4.78 4.87 -3.57
CA ALA A 29 5.88 4.23 -4.30
C ALA A 29 5.65 4.22 -5.81
N GLN A 30 4.44 3.93 -6.27
CA GLN A 30 4.05 3.96 -7.69
C GLN A 30 4.13 5.37 -8.27
N MET A 31 3.63 6.38 -7.54
CA MET A 31 3.71 7.79 -7.94
C MET A 31 5.15 8.31 -8.01
N VAL A 32 6.02 7.80 -7.16
CA VAL A 32 7.46 8.13 -7.13
C VAL A 32 8.16 7.49 -8.32
N ALA A 33 7.97 6.18 -8.53
CA ALA A 33 8.60 5.43 -9.62
C ALA A 33 8.18 5.92 -11.03
N GLU A 34 7.01 6.57 -11.15
CA GLU A 34 6.60 7.26 -12.38
C GLU A 34 7.48 8.49 -12.69
N LYS A 35 8.04 9.13 -11.65
CA LYS A 35 8.73 10.43 -11.75
C LYS A 35 10.26 10.33 -11.70
N THR A 36 10.78 9.32 -11.04
CA THR A 36 12.23 9.13 -10.87
C THR A 36 12.59 7.66 -10.98
N GLU A 37 13.85 7.39 -11.35
CA GLU A 37 14.34 6.05 -11.51
C GLU A 37 14.48 5.34 -10.14
N VAL A 38 13.99 4.09 -10.09
CA VAL A 38 14.17 3.20 -8.95
C VAL A 38 14.64 1.83 -9.46
N ALA A 39 15.47 1.12 -8.69
CA ALA A 39 16.00 -0.18 -9.09
C ALA A 39 14.92 -1.26 -9.16
N GLY A 40 13.90 -1.18 -8.29
CA GLY A 40 12.75 -2.08 -8.25
C GLY A 40 11.71 -1.62 -7.23
N MET A 41 10.52 -2.24 -7.29
CA MET A 41 9.44 -1.95 -6.34
C MET A 41 8.91 -3.22 -5.67
N ILE A 42 8.66 -3.14 -4.36
CA ILE A 42 7.94 -4.15 -3.59
C ILE A 42 6.66 -3.50 -3.05
N LEU A 43 5.50 -3.97 -3.51
CA LEU A 43 4.19 -3.43 -3.17
C LEU A 43 3.42 -4.44 -2.31
N MET A 44 3.28 -4.15 -1.03
CA MET A 44 2.61 -5.02 -0.04
C MET A 44 1.22 -4.50 0.29
N GLY A 45 0.16 -5.28 -0.01
CA GLY A 45 -1.23 -4.89 0.23
C GLY A 45 -1.57 -3.55 -0.42
N PRO A 46 -1.35 -3.36 -1.74
CA PRO A 46 -1.36 -2.05 -2.36
C PRO A 46 -2.70 -1.35 -2.23
N ALA A 47 -2.66 -0.08 -1.81
CA ALA A 47 -3.77 0.84 -2.00
C ALA A 47 -3.95 1.11 -3.50
N PRO A 48 -5.21 1.31 -3.97
CA PRO A 48 -5.51 1.43 -5.39
C PRO A 48 -5.02 2.75 -5.99
N THR A 49 -4.56 2.70 -7.23
CA THR A 49 -4.45 3.86 -8.11
C THR A 49 -5.84 4.27 -8.63
N ALA A 50 -5.96 5.42 -9.28
CA ALA A 50 -7.23 5.99 -9.70
C ALA A 50 -8.05 5.12 -10.67
N ASP A 51 -7.41 4.26 -11.45
CA ASP A 51 -8.03 3.35 -12.42
C ASP A 51 -8.45 2.00 -11.80
N ILE A 52 -8.12 1.75 -10.52
CA ILE A 52 -8.44 0.50 -9.84
C ILE A 52 -9.61 0.68 -8.89
N TYR A 53 -10.69 -0.09 -9.11
CA TYR A 53 -11.86 -0.08 -8.24
C TYR A 53 -11.52 -0.45 -6.79
N ALA A 54 -11.92 0.40 -5.84
CA ALA A 54 -11.54 0.32 -4.43
C ALA A 54 -12.71 0.05 -3.46
N PHE A 55 -13.97 0.24 -3.89
CA PHE A 55 -15.12 0.24 -2.98
C PHE A 55 -15.62 -1.16 -2.65
N TYR A 56 -14.81 -1.90 -1.90
CA TYR A 56 -15.22 -3.17 -1.33
C TYR A 56 -15.99 -2.97 0.00
N PRO A 57 -16.99 -3.81 0.31
CA PRO A 57 -17.81 -3.64 1.52
C PRO A 57 -17.01 -3.57 2.82
N THR A 58 -15.93 -4.33 2.92
CA THR A 58 -15.05 -4.35 4.10
C THR A 58 -14.26 -3.06 4.27
N MET A 59 -13.76 -2.48 3.16
CA MET A 59 -13.10 -1.17 3.16
C MET A 59 -14.09 -0.08 3.56
N LEU A 60 -15.28 -0.07 2.97
CA LEU A 60 -16.34 0.88 3.34
C LEU A 60 -16.73 0.76 4.82
N ALA A 61 -16.80 -0.45 5.37
CA ALA A 61 -17.08 -0.66 6.78
C ALA A 61 -15.95 -0.18 7.69
N CYS A 62 -14.68 -0.34 7.27
CA CYS A 62 -13.52 0.14 8.01
C CYS A 62 -13.50 1.67 8.12
N PHE A 63 -13.76 2.37 7.02
CA PHE A 63 -13.70 3.83 6.95
C PHE A 63 -15.05 4.52 7.19
N GLY A 64 -16.16 3.81 7.33
CA GLY A 64 -17.51 4.38 7.37
C GLY A 64 -17.71 5.47 8.40
N LYS A 65 -17.14 5.33 9.60
CA LYS A 65 -17.20 6.37 10.65
C LYS A 65 -16.53 7.68 10.22
N HIS A 66 -15.48 7.61 9.42
CA HIS A 66 -14.80 8.78 8.91
C HIS A 66 -15.65 9.48 7.84
N PHE A 67 -16.21 8.70 6.92
CA PHE A 67 -17.04 9.25 5.84
C PHE A 67 -18.31 9.96 6.33
N LEU A 68 -18.84 9.55 7.49
CA LEU A 68 -19.97 10.21 8.14
C LEU A 68 -19.60 11.55 8.82
N ARG A 69 -18.32 11.87 8.99
CA ARG A 69 -17.87 13.13 9.57
C ARG A 69 -17.76 14.20 8.50
N TRP A 70 -18.69 15.17 8.51
CA TRP A 70 -18.62 16.27 7.56
C TRP A 70 -17.25 16.96 7.55
N GLY A 71 -16.69 17.17 6.38
CA GLY A 71 -15.38 17.80 6.20
C GLY A 71 -14.20 16.86 6.52
N PHE A 72 -14.39 15.53 6.55
CA PHE A 72 -13.31 14.55 6.83
C PHE A 72 -12.09 14.77 5.91
N TRP A 73 -12.31 15.21 4.67
CA TRP A 73 -11.25 15.52 3.71
C TRP A 73 -10.30 16.68 4.10
N LYS A 74 -10.65 17.45 5.15
CA LYS A 74 -9.84 18.54 5.72
C LYS A 74 -9.33 18.22 7.13
N LYS A 75 -9.54 17.00 7.60
CA LYS A 75 -9.26 16.60 8.99
C LYS A 75 -8.33 15.41 9.03
N ALA A 76 -7.61 15.29 10.15
CA ALA A 76 -6.91 14.06 10.48
C ALA A 76 -7.92 12.94 10.75
N MET A 77 -7.63 11.74 10.25
CA MET A 77 -8.41 10.52 10.42
C MET A 77 -7.71 9.60 11.40
N PRO A 78 -8.03 9.65 12.70
CA PRO A 78 -7.43 8.74 13.68
C PRO A 78 -7.93 7.32 13.43
N PRO A 79 -7.07 6.30 13.66
CA PRO A 79 -7.52 4.92 13.55
C PRO A 79 -8.57 4.60 14.62
N TYR A 80 -9.58 3.82 14.27
CA TYR A 80 -10.55 3.28 15.22
C TYR A 80 -10.17 1.83 15.56
N LYS A 81 -9.87 1.57 16.83
CA LYS A 81 -9.33 0.29 17.30
C LYS A 81 -10.14 -0.92 16.84
N LYS A 82 -11.46 -0.87 17.04
CA LYS A 82 -12.36 -1.97 16.66
C LYS A 82 -12.30 -2.28 15.16
N GLU A 83 -12.31 -1.24 14.33
CA GLU A 83 -12.27 -1.36 12.89
C GLU A 83 -10.88 -1.83 12.41
N PHE A 84 -9.81 -1.28 12.97
CA PHE A 84 -8.45 -1.69 12.67
C PHE A 84 -8.21 -3.17 12.98
N PHE A 85 -8.59 -3.64 14.19
CA PHE A 85 -8.46 -5.04 14.57
C PHE A 85 -9.27 -5.97 13.66
N LYS A 86 -10.50 -5.57 13.32
CA LYS A 86 -11.41 -6.38 12.52
C LYS A 86 -11.04 -6.47 11.04
N TYR A 87 -10.46 -5.42 10.46
CA TYR A 87 -10.28 -5.31 9.01
C TYR A 87 -8.80 -5.30 8.58
N CYS A 88 -7.89 -4.85 9.43
CA CYS A 88 -6.47 -4.80 9.11
C CYS A 88 -5.70 -5.96 9.75
N MET A 89 -6.01 -6.33 11.00
CA MET A 89 -5.31 -7.35 11.78
C MET A 89 -6.20 -8.55 12.13
N ASN A 90 -7.08 -8.95 11.25
CA ASN A 90 -8.10 -9.97 11.53
C ASN A 90 -7.56 -11.40 11.71
N GLU A 91 -6.31 -11.65 11.41
CA GLU A 91 -5.63 -12.95 11.54
C GLU A 91 -4.46 -12.91 12.54
N GLN A 92 -4.22 -11.79 13.22
CA GLN A 92 -3.14 -11.61 14.18
C GLN A 92 -3.60 -11.86 15.62
N GLU A 93 -2.64 -12.14 16.50
CA GLU A 93 -2.86 -12.31 17.92
C GLU A 93 -3.16 -10.96 18.61
N GLU A 94 -3.95 -11.01 19.71
CA GLU A 94 -4.43 -9.81 20.38
C GLU A 94 -3.30 -8.92 20.93
N ALA A 95 -2.24 -9.53 21.48
CA ALA A 95 -1.10 -8.78 22.00
C ALA A 95 -0.41 -7.96 20.90
N LEU A 96 -0.21 -8.54 19.71
CA LEU A 96 0.37 -7.82 18.57
C LEU A 96 -0.55 -6.72 18.05
N LYS A 97 -1.87 -6.95 18.03
CA LYS A 97 -2.84 -5.92 17.63
C LYS A 97 -2.77 -4.69 18.53
N GLU A 98 -2.66 -4.91 19.85
CA GLU A 98 -2.53 -3.82 20.83
C GLU A 98 -1.22 -3.06 20.64
N GLU A 99 -0.12 -3.78 20.47
CA GLU A 99 1.21 -3.18 20.24
C GLU A 99 1.22 -2.31 18.98
N VAL A 100 0.78 -2.85 17.85
CA VAL A 100 0.73 -2.13 16.57
C VAL A 100 -0.20 -0.94 16.67
N PHE A 101 -1.40 -1.11 17.26
CA PHE A 101 -2.37 -0.02 17.39
C PHE A 101 -1.84 1.14 18.24
N ALA A 102 -1.06 0.87 19.28
CA ALA A 102 -0.47 1.89 20.15
C ALA A 102 0.52 2.81 19.40
N GLY A 103 1.13 2.33 18.32
CA GLY A 103 2.05 3.10 17.47
C GLY A 103 1.38 3.89 16.35
N LEU A 104 0.06 3.71 16.12
CA LEU A 104 -0.61 4.38 15.00
C LEU A 104 -0.87 5.85 15.28
N ILE A 105 -0.65 6.67 14.27
CA ILE A 105 -0.98 8.10 14.27
C ILE A 105 -2.12 8.38 13.28
N PRO A 106 -2.82 9.52 13.41
CA PRO A 106 -3.84 9.92 12.45
C PRO A 106 -3.26 10.18 11.05
N GLU A 107 -3.96 9.75 10.02
CA GLU A 107 -3.60 10.01 8.63
C GLU A 107 -4.43 11.16 8.05
N SER A 108 -3.98 11.73 6.93
CA SER A 108 -4.64 12.83 6.25
C SER A 108 -5.94 12.41 5.55
N GLY A 109 -7.05 13.02 5.92
CA GLY A 109 -8.32 12.84 5.20
C GLY A 109 -8.26 13.32 3.75
N LYS A 110 -7.40 14.28 3.44
CA LYS A 110 -7.15 14.73 2.06
C LYS A 110 -6.55 13.60 1.21
N VAL A 111 -5.57 12.88 1.73
CA VAL A 111 -4.92 11.77 1.02
C VAL A 111 -5.94 10.66 0.71
N TYR A 112 -6.75 10.25 1.68
CA TYR A 112 -7.81 9.27 1.44
C TYR A 112 -8.84 9.75 0.43
N THR A 113 -9.17 11.05 0.44
CA THR A 113 -10.11 11.62 -0.55
C THR A 113 -9.51 11.60 -1.95
N GLN A 114 -8.26 11.97 -2.10
CA GLN A 114 -7.56 11.96 -3.40
C GLN A 114 -7.43 10.54 -3.96
N MET A 115 -7.24 9.53 -3.11
CA MET A 115 -7.18 8.12 -3.50
C MET A 115 -8.57 7.55 -3.80
N ALA A 116 -9.50 7.63 -2.84
CA ALA A 116 -10.79 6.93 -2.93
C ALA A 116 -11.84 7.67 -3.78
N LEU A 117 -11.80 8.99 -3.80
CA LEU A 117 -12.70 9.86 -4.56
C LEU A 117 -11.94 10.64 -5.65
N HIS A 118 -10.99 9.97 -6.31
CA HIS A 118 -10.05 10.53 -7.26
C HIS A 118 -10.71 11.34 -8.39
N TRP A 119 -11.94 11.01 -8.80
CA TRP A 119 -12.71 11.76 -9.83
C TRP A 119 -13.10 13.18 -9.39
N PHE A 120 -13.10 13.47 -8.08
CA PHE A 120 -13.28 14.84 -7.56
C PHE A 120 -11.94 15.56 -7.35
N ASP A 121 -10.81 14.86 -7.47
CA ASP A 121 -9.49 15.46 -7.31
C ASP A 121 -8.98 16.08 -8.62
N LYS A 122 -9.05 17.41 -8.69
CA LYS A 122 -8.55 18.18 -9.85
C LYS A 122 -7.05 18.01 -10.08
N THR A 123 -6.28 17.65 -9.05
CA THR A 123 -4.83 17.46 -9.14
C THR A 123 -4.46 16.09 -9.71
N LYS A 124 -5.43 15.17 -9.81
CA LYS A 124 -5.23 13.79 -10.26
C LYS A 124 -4.11 13.07 -9.51
N ALA A 125 -3.99 13.33 -8.20
CA ALA A 125 -2.86 12.86 -7.39
C ALA A 125 -2.72 11.33 -7.36
N ALA A 126 -3.81 10.56 -7.46
CA ALA A 126 -3.78 9.09 -7.46
C ALA A 126 -3.64 8.46 -8.86
N TYR A 127 -3.49 9.26 -9.91
CA TYR A 127 -3.20 8.77 -11.25
C TYR A 127 -1.73 8.44 -11.40
N VAL A 128 -1.43 7.31 -12.03
CA VAL A 128 -0.06 6.84 -12.31
C VAL A 128 0.02 6.43 -13.77
N ASP A 129 0.97 6.98 -14.49
CA ASP A 129 1.31 6.52 -15.83
C ASP A 129 2.30 5.35 -15.74
N PHE A 130 1.78 4.13 -15.78
CA PHE A 130 2.56 2.91 -15.66
C PHE A 130 3.56 2.70 -16.80
N SER A 131 3.39 3.37 -17.94
CA SER A 131 4.33 3.27 -19.06
C SER A 131 5.72 3.84 -18.74
N ASN A 132 5.79 4.72 -17.75
CA ASN A 132 7.03 5.30 -17.25
C ASN A 132 7.73 4.43 -16.20
N ILE A 133 7.10 3.35 -15.73
CA ILE A 133 7.66 2.47 -14.69
C ILE A 133 8.23 1.22 -15.36
N LEU A 134 9.55 1.18 -15.49
CA LEU A 134 10.25 0.12 -16.22
C LEU A 134 10.97 -0.89 -15.32
N CYS A 135 11.07 -0.60 -14.02
CA CYS A 135 11.72 -1.49 -13.06
C CYS A 135 10.89 -2.75 -12.77
N PRO A 136 11.53 -3.86 -12.33
CA PRO A 136 10.80 -5.05 -11.88
C PRO A 136 9.96 -4.75 -10.62
N VAL A 137 8.77 -5.38 -10.55
CA VAL A 137 7.80 -5.14 -9.48
C VAL A 137 7.36 -6.44 -8.82
N LEU A 138 7.51 -6.52 -7.50
CA LEU A 138 6.90 -7.55 -6.67
C LEU A 138 5.62 -7.02 -6.04
N VAL A 139 4.50 -7.69 -6.28
CA VAL A 139 3.23 -7.40 -5.60
C VAL A 139 2.90 -8.54 -4.66
N ILE A 140 2.69 -8.23 -3.38
CA ILE A 140 2.32 -9.21 -2.36
C ILE A 140 0.91 -8.88 -1.85
N SER A 141 0.08 -9.92 -1.63
CA SER A 141 -1.28 -9.75 -1.11
C SER A 141 -1.63 -10.87 -0.13
N GLY A 142 -2.25 -10.53 0.99
CA GLY A 142 -2.86 -11.48 1.89
C GLY A 142 -4.20 -11.98 1.37
N THR A 143 -4.48 -13.29 1.38
CA THR A 143 -5.77 -13.79 0.86
C THR A 143 -6.96 -13.47 1.77
N LYS A 144 -6.70 -13.09 3.03
CA LYS A 144 -7.71 -12.64 4.00
C LYS A 144 -7.62 -11.14 4.30
N ASP A 145 -6.92 -10.39 3.45
CA ASP A 145 -6.87 -8.94 3.54
C ASP A 145 -8.27 -8.35 3.32
N LYS A 146 -8.80 -7.71 4.37
CA LYS A 146 -10.12 -7.07 4.37
C LYS A 146 -10.04 -5.56 4.15
N MET A 147 -8.83 -5.00 4.22
CA MET A 147 -8.58 -3.57 3.99
C MET A 147 -8.36 -3.30 2.50
N THR A 148 -7.32 -3.88 1.92
CA THR A 148 -7.05 -3.82 0.48
C THR A 148 -7.36 -5.18 -0.15
N HIS A 149 -8.58 -5.28 -0.67
CA HIS A 149 -9.06 -6.55 -1.21
C HIS A 149 -8.07 -7.16 -2.22
N PRO A 150 -7.81 -8.50 -2.20
CA PRO A 150 -6.82 -9.15 -3.07
C PRO A 150 -6.96 -8.86 -4.57
N ASN A 151 -8.14 -8.51 -5.04
CA ASN A 151 -8.35 -8.11 -6.43
C ASN A 151 -7.66 -6.77 -6.78
N ILE A 152 -7.43 -5.88 -5.79
CA ILE A 152 -6.68 -4.65 -6.01
C ILE A 152 -5.23 -5.02 -6.38
N ALA A 153 -4.58 -5.88 -5.58
CA ALA A 153 -3.23 -6.35 -5.86
C ALA A 153 -3.11 -7.05 -7.24
N ARG A 154 -4.12 -7.88 -7.61
CA ARG A 154 -4.14 -8.52 -8.94
C ARG A 154 -4.24 -7.52 -10.08
N ARG A 155 -5.02 -6.44 -9.91
CA ARG A 155 -5.14 -5.38 -10.92
C ARG A 155 -3.88 -4.53 -10.94
N THR A 156 -3.32 -4.19 -9.78
CA THR A 156 -2.04 -3.48 -9.67
C THR A 156 -0.94 -4.22 -10.43
N ALA A 157 -0.77 -5.53 -10.19
CA ALA A 157 0.26 -6.31 -10.88
C ALA A 157 0.10 -6.30 -12.41
N LYS A 158 -1.12 -6.28 -12.92
CA LYS A 158 -1.40 -6.27 -14.38
C LYS A 158 -1.00 -4.97 -15.09
N ASN A 159 -0.80 -3.90 -14.34
CA ASN A 159 -0.42 -2.61 -14.93
C ASN A 159 1.07 -2.55 -15.29
N TYR A 160 1.87 -3.48 -14.81
CA TYR A 160 3.31 -3.48 -15.06
C TYR A 160 3.70 -4.50 -16.12
N ARG A 161 4.69 -4.15 -16.91
CA ARG A 161 5.26 -5.03 -17.94
C ARG A 161 6.03 -6.20 -17.32
N ASP A 162 6.76 -5.94 -16.22
CA ASP A 162 7.54 -6.93 -15.47
C ASP A 162 7.07 -6.94 -14.01
N SER A 163 6.17 -7.86 -13.69
CA SER A 163 5.66 -7.99 -12.33
C SER A 163 5.45 -9.44 -11.90
N VAL A 164 5.71 -9.70 -10.63
CA VAL A 164 5.43 -10.95 -9.95
C VAL A 164 4.37 -10.71 -8.88
N LEU A 165 3.26 -11.46 -8.92
CA LEU A 165 2.23 -11.43 -7.88
C LEU A 165 2.33 -12.66 -6.98
N VAL A 166 2.50 -12.43 -5.68
CA VAL A 166 2.50 -13.48 -4.66
C VAL A 166 1.31 -13.32 -3.72
N SER A 167 0.51 -14.38 -3.58
CA SER A 167 -0.61 -14.42 -2.64
C SER A 167 -0.23 -15.23 -1.40
N LEU A 168 -0.23 -14.58 -0.22
CA LEU A 168 0.04 -15.20 1.07
C LEU A 168 -1.25 -15.81 1.62
N THR A 169 -1.38 -17.12 1.53
CA THR A 169 -2.56 -17.84 2.00
C THR A 169 -2.80 -17.64 3.48
N GLY A 170 -4.01 -17.20 3.84
CA GLY A 170 -4.45 -16.97 5.22
C GLY A 170 -4.03 -15.62 5.81
N ALA A 171 -3.13 -14.86 5.15
CA ALA A 171 -2.65 -13.59 5.65
C ALA A 171 -3.71 -12.47 5.53
N ASP A 172 -3.74 -11.59 6.54
CA ASP A 172 -4.52 -10.36 6.56
C ASP A 172 -3.75 -9.18 5.94
N HIS A 173 -4.06 -7.94 6.33
CA HIS A 173 -3.39 -6.75 5.79
C HIS A 173 -1.99 -6.52 6.37
N MET A 174 -1.74 -6.92 7.63
CA MET A 174 -0.51 -6.65 8.38
C MET A 174 0.42 -7.88 8.42
N TYR A 175 0.66 -8.49 7.25
CA TYR A 175 1.48 -9.71 7.14
C TYR A 175 3.00 -9.46 7.16
N GLU A 176 3.44 -8.22 7.22
CA GLU A 176 4.83 -7.83 7.51
C GLU A 176 5.19 -8.05 8.98
N SER A 177 4.20 -8.37 9.82
CA SER A 177 4.35 -8.63 11.25
C SER A 177 3.73 -9.97 11.67
N GLY A 178 4.02 -10.39 12.89
CA GLY A 178 3.45 -11.58 13.51
C GLY A 178 3.73 -12.88 12.76
N LYS A 179 2.74 -13.76 12.74
CA LYS A 179 2.89 -15.14 12.20
C LYS A 179 3.19 -15.24 10.71
N TYR A 180 2.95 -14.18 9.95
CA TYR A 180 3.20 -14.16 8.51
C TYR A 180 4.55 -13.51 8.14
N GLN A 181 5.20 -12.82 9.07
CA GLN A 181 6.44 -12.04 8.83
C GLN A 181 7.52 -12.87 8.15
N GLN A 182 7.85 -14.04 8.68
CA GLN A 182 8.90 -14.90 8.12
C GLN A 182 8.60 -15.35 6.68
N LYS A 183 7.32 -15.63 6.40
CA LYS A 183 6.89 -16.01 5.05
C LYS A 183 6.99 -14.83 4.09
N THR A 184 6.62 -13.63 4.53
CA THR A 184 6.74 -12.38 3.77
C THR A 184 8.20 -12.07 3.47
N LEU A 185 9.07 -12.13 4.47
CA LEU A 185 10.51 -11.91 4.30
C LEU A 185 11.15 -12.91 3.33
N LYS A 186 10.75 -14.20 3.41
CA LYS A 186 11.23 -15.22 2.47
C LYS A 186 10.85 -14.90 1.02
N VAL A 187 9.63 -14.41 0.78
CA VAL A 187 9.17 -13.99 -0.55
C VAL A 187 9.99 -12.81 -1.05
N ILE A 188 10.14 -11.77 -0.21
CA ILE A 188 10.92 -10.57 -0.55
C ILE A 188 12.36 -10.96 -0.87
N LYS A 189 13.03 -11.72 0.02
CA LYS A 189 14.42 -12.15 -0.19
C LYS A 189 14.58 -12.95 -1.48
N GLY A 190 13.71 -13.93 -1.73
CA GLY A 190 13.80 -14.77 -2.93
C GLY A 190 13.63 -13.96 -4.22
N TRP A 191 12.68 -13.02 -4.25
CA TRP A 191 12.50 -12.15 -5.39
C TRP A 191 13.68 -11.16 -5.56
N SER A 192 14.21 -10.61 -4.46
CA SER A 192 15.37 -9.71 -4.50
C SER A 192 16.62 -10.39 -5.01
N GLN A 193 16.86 -11.67 -4.63
CA GLN A 193 17.98 -12.49 -5.14
C GLN A 193 17.82 -12.76 -6.64
N GLN A 194 16.62 -13.10 -7.11
CA GLN A 194 16.35 -13.34 -8.54
C GLN A 194 16.59 -12.11 -9.42
N ASN A 195 16.45 -10.91 -8.86
CA ASN A 195 16.68 -9.65 -9.56
C ASN A 195 18.05 -9.01 -9.26
N GLY A 196 18.93 -9.71 -8.51
CA GLY A 196 20.28 -9.21 -8.23
C GLY A 196 20.37 -8.04 -7.26
N PHE A 197 19.35 -7.81 -6.43
CA PHE A 197 19.34 -6.73 -5.42
C PHE A 197 20.07 -7.11 -4.13
N VAL A 198 20.17 -8.38 -3.84
CA VAL A 198 20.87 -8.94 -2.67
C VAL A 198 21.51 -10.27 -3.06
N ASP A 199 22.59 -10.66 -2.32
CA ASP A 199 23.31 -11.93 -2.45
C ASP A 199 22.51 -13.12 -1.88
#